data_63103a8c7d973c24a2a942713cccea11
#
_entry.id   63103a8c7d973c24a2a942713cccea11
#
_cell.length_a   1.000
_cell.length_b   1.000
_cell.length_c   1.000
_cell.angle_alpha   90.00
_cell.angle_beta   90.00
_cell.angle_gamma   90.00
#
_symmetry.space_group_name_H-M   'P 1'
#
loop_
_entity.id
_entity.type
_entity.pdbx_description
1 polymer ?
#
loop_
_entity_poly.entity_id
_entity_poly.type
_entity_poly.pdbx_seq_one_letter_code
_entity_poly.pdbx_strand_id
1 'polypeptide(L)'
;MITISNIHKHFEDQEVLHGISATFEAGKTNLTIGRSGSGKTVLLRCIVGLLTPDQGEVLYDGRDIHKLPKREGAQLRQEMGMLFQGAALFDSMDVLHNVLFPLEMFSSKTYNEQLSRARFCLDRVGLIDAESKMPSELSGGMQKRVAIARAIALEPRYLFCDEPNSGLDPISSRLIDRLISDITHEYGITTIVNTHDMGSVRG
;
A
#
# COMPACT_ATOMS: atom_id res chain seq x y z
N MET A 1 -11.71 6.98 -7.57
CA MET A 1 -12.14 5.66 -8.11
C MET A 1 -11.04 5.11 -9.01
N ILE A 2 -10.74 3.81 -8.91
CA ILE A 2 -9.77 3.16 -9.81
C ILE A 2 -10.53 2.15 -10.67
N THR A 3 -10.32 2.18 -11.98
CA THR A 3 -10.92 1.22 -12.91
C THR A 3 -9.82 0.54 -13.71
N ILE A 4 -9.89 -0.77 -13.81
CA ILE A 4 -9.01 -1.57 -14.68
C ILE A 4 -9.86 -2.26 -15.73
N SER A 5 -9.36 -2.27 -16.97
CA SER A 5 -10.10 -2.82 -18.12
C SER A 5 -9.19 -3.71 -18.95
N ASN A 6 -9.59 -4.98 -19.04
CA ASN A 6 -8.96 -5.97 -19.91
C ASN A 6 -7.43 -6.08 -19.73
N ILE A 7 -6.96 -6.15 -18.49
CA ILE A 7 -5.54 -6.22 -18.16
C ILE A 7 -4.98 -7.61 -18.51
N HIS A 8 -4.02 -7.66 -19.43
CA HIS A 8 -3.22 -8.81 -19.75
C HIS A 8 -1.76 -8.59 -19.37
N LYS A 9 -1.09 -9.63 -18.88
CA LYS A 9 0.35 -9.60 -18.61
C LYS A 9 0.98 -10.95 -18.82
N HIS A 10 2.05 -10.95 -19.64
CA HIS A 10 2.90 -12.10 -19.91
C HIS A 10 4.28 -11.91 -19.27
N PHE A 11 4.89 -13.00 -18.91
CA PHE A 11 6.31 -13.11 -18.60
C PHE A 11 6.86 -14.28 -19.41
N GLU A 12 7.79 -14.01 -20.32
CA GLU A 12 8.27 -14.99 -21.29
C GLU A 12 7.08 -15.63 -22.02
N ASP A 13 6.93 -16.94 -21.95
CA ASP A 13 5.87 -17.70 -22.63
C ASP A 13 4.62 -17.92 -21.73
N GLN A 14 4.60 -17.38 -20.51
CA GLN A 14 3.49 -17.56 -19.57
C GLN A 14 2.62 -16.32 -19.46
N GLU A 15 1.36 -16.42 -19.84
CA GLU A 15 0.36 -15.42 -19.50
C GLU A 15 -0.04 -15.56 -18.02
N VAL A 16 0.06 -14.48 -17.26
CA VAL A 16 -0.24 -14.43 -15.82
C VAL A 16 -1.56 -13.70 -15.54
N LEU A 17 -1.87 -12.68 -16.34
CA LEU A 17 -3.15 -11.96 -16.24
C LEU A 17 -3.90 -12.12 -17.57
N HIS A 18 -5.13 -12.59 -17.49
CA HIS A 18 -5.95 -13.02 -18.63
C HIS A 18 -7.18 -12.11 -18.77
N GLY A 19 -7.01 -10.83 -19.12
CA GLY A 19 -8.12 -9.92 -19.40
C GLY A 19 -8.89 -9.50 -18.13
N ILE A 20 -8.20 -9.13 -17.06
CA ILE A 20 -8.82 -8.76 -15.79
C ILE A 20 -9.46 -7.37 -15.89
N SER A 21 -10.74 -7.28 -15.49
CA SER A 21 -11.47 -6.01 -15.40
C SER A 21 -12.14 -5.88 -14.04
N ALA A 22 -12.03 -4.71 -13.42
CA ALA A 22 -12.66 -4.42 -12.13
C ALA A 22 -12.77 -2.91 -11.90
N THR A 23 -13.66 -2.53 -10.99
CA THR A 23 -13.74 -1.16 -10.46
C THR A 23 -13.58 -1.21 -8.95
N PHE A 24 -12.65 -0.41 -8.42
CA PHE A 24 -12.40 -0.26 -7.00
C PHE A 24 -13.10 1.00 -6.51
N GLU A 25 -14.02 0.80 -5.56
CA GLU A 25 -14.87 1.88 -5.04
C GLU A 25 -14.05 2.87 -4.22
N ALA A 26 -14.31 4.16 -4.43
CA ALA A 26 -13.65 5.24 -3.70
C ALA A 26 -14.04 5.23 -2.22
N GLY A 27 -13.06 5.50 -1.34
CA GLY A 27 -13.28 5.60 0.10
C GLY A 27 -13.64 4.28 0.78
N LYS A 28 -13.39 3.14 0.13
CA LYS A 28 -13.67 1.81 0.66
C LYS A 28 -12.43 0.91 0.63
N THR A 29 -12.44 -0.11 1.48
CA THR A 29 -11.51 -1.23 1.38
C THR A 29 -12.03 -2.22 0.34
N ASN A 30 -11.31 -2.34 -0.75
CA ASN A 30 -11.58 -3.27 -1.85
C ASN A 30 -10.65 -4.47 -1.72
N LEU A 31 -11.17 -5.68 -1.82
CA LEU A 31 -10.39 -6.90 -1.67
C LEU A 31 -10.15 -7.58 -3.02
N THR A 32 -8.89 -7.95 -3.29
CA THR A 32 -8.52 -8.85 -4.38
C THR A 32 -8.16 -10.20 -3.78
N ILE A 33 -9.02 -11.21 -4.00
CA ILE A 33 -8.89 -12.52 -3.38
C ILE A 33 -8.48 -13.54 -4.44
N GLY A 34 -7.55 -14.41 -4.08
CA GLY A 34 -7.11 -15.49 -4.96
C GLY A 34 -6.02 -16.35 -4.32
N ARG A 35 -5.79 -17.53 -4.88
CA ARG A 35 -4.74 -18.45 -4.42
C ARG A 35 -3.35 -17.82 -4.55
N SER A 36 -2.37 -18.33 -3.79
CA SER A 36 -0.97 -17.98 -4.00
C SER A 36 -0.57 -18.29 -5.46
N GLY A 37 0.18 -17.41 -6.09
CA GLY A 37 0.58 -17.55 -7.50
C GLY A 37 -0.49 -17.20 -8.54
N SER A 38 -1.70 -16.74 -8.16
CA SER A 38 -2.76 -16.38 -9.11
C SER A 38 -2.59 -15.03 -9.81
N GLY A 39 -1.45 -14.35 -9.65
CA GLY A 39 -1.19 -13.07 -10.31
C GLY A 39 -1.62 -11.82 -9.52
N LYS A 40 -2.12 -11.92 -8.28
CA LYS A 40 -2.58 -10.76 -7.47
C LYS A 40 -1.50 -9.66 -7.34
N THR A 41 -0.29 -10.05 -6.95
CA THR A 41 0.85 -9.11 -6.83
C THR A 41 1.21 -8.51 -8.19
N VAL A 42 1.12 -9.27 -9.28
CA VAL A 42 1.36 -8.77 -10.64
C VAL A 42 0.31 -7.74 -11.02
N LEU A 43 -0.96 -8.04 -10.75
CA LEU A 43 -2.06 -7.11 -10.98
C LEU A 43 -1.88 -5.82 -10.18
N LEU A 44 -1.57 -5.94 -8.88
CA LEU A 44 -1.32 -4.77 -8.02
C LEU A 44 -0.16 -3.92 -8.55
N ARG A 45 0.94 -4.54 -9.01
CA ARG A 45 2.07 -3.83 -9.62
C ARG A 45 1.70 -3.12 -10.92
N CYS A 46 0.78 -3.68 -11.71
CA CYS A 46 0.22 -3.00 -12.88
C CYS A 46 -0.65 -1.79 -12.43
N ILE A 47 -1.48 -1.96 -11.40
CA ILE A 47 -2.34 -0.90 -10.89
C ILE A 47 -1.50 0.30 -10.38
N VAL A 48 -0.45 0.07 -9.59
CA VAL A 48 0.40 1.15 -9.06
C VAL A 48 1.42 1.70 -10.07
N GLY A 49 1.48 1.16 -11.28
CA GLY A 49 2.38 1.60 -12.35
C GLY A 49 3.83 1.17 -12.16
N LEU A 50 4.10 0.10 -11.40
CA LEU A 50 5.42 -0.54 -11.28
C LEU A 50 5.67 -1.55 -12.41
N LEU A 51 4.60 -2.08 -13.01
CA LEU A 51 4.64 -2.92 -14.21
C LEU A 51 3.67 -2.34 -15.24
N THR A 52 4.07 -2.31 -16.51
CA THR A 52 3.16 -1.95 -17.59
C THR A 52 2.43 -3.22 -18.05
N PRO A 53 1.09 -3.23 -18.10
CA PRO A 53 0.35 -4.33 -18.71
C PRO A 53 0.65 -4.41 -20.21
N ASP A 54 0.53 -5.61 -20.78
CA ASP A 54 0.75 -5.80 -22.22
C ASP A 54 -0.48 -5.37 -23.02
N GLN A 55 -1.67 -5.47 -22.41
CA GLN A 55 -2.92 -4.95 -22.95
C GLN A 55 -3.80 -4.44 -21.81
N GLY A 56 -4.77 -3.59 -22.16
CA GLY A 56 -5.70 -3.01 -21.22
C GLY A 56 -5.25 -1.64 -20.69
N GLU A 57 -5.99 -1.12 -19.73
CA GLU A 57 -5.74 0.20 -19.14
C GLU A 57 -6.04 0.25 -17.65
N VAL A 58 -5.35 1.13 -16.95
CA VAL A 58 -5.54 1.40 -15.51
C VAL A 58 -5.85 2.88 -15.32
N LEU A 59 -7.09 3.18 -14.94
CA LEU A 59 -7.61 4.53 -14.86
C LEU A 59 -7.77 4.99 -13.41
N TYR A 60 -7.17 6.11 -13.07
CA TYR A 60 -7.34 6.86 -11.83
C TYR A 60 -8.19 8.09 -12.10
N ASP A 61 -9.47 8.04 -11.70
CA ASP A 61 -10.44 9.09 -12.00
C ASP A 61 -10.45 9.47 -13.50
N GLY A 62 -10.40 8.44 -14.38
CA GLY A 62 -10.40 8.59 -15.84
C GLY A 62 -9.02 8.84 -16.48
N ARG A 63 -7.94 8.95 -15.69
CA ARG A 63 -6.56 9.17 -16.20
C ARG A 63 -5.78 7.85 -16.22
N ASP A 64 -5.31 7.41 -17.37
CA ASP A 64 -4.50 6.19 -17.52
C ASP A 64 -3.09 6.39 -17.00
N ILE A 65 -2.74 5.74 -15.87
CA ILE A 65 -1.43 5.87 -15.22
C ILE A 65 -0.25 5.55 -16.14
N HIS A 66 -0.43 4.63 -17.10
CA HIS A 66 0.61 4.19 -18.01
C HIS A 66 0.81 5.14 -19.19
N LYS A 67 -0.13 6.04 -19.45
CA LYS A 67 -0.08 7.05 -20.52
C LYS A 67 0.20 8.47 -20.01
N LEU A 68 0.24 8.66 -18.68
CA LEU A 68 0.55 9.97 -18.11
C LEU A 68 1.96 10.44 -18.46
N PRO A 69 2.16 11.75 -18.71
CA PRO A 69 3.49 12.35 -18.74
C PRO A 69 4.27 12.06 -17.46
N LYS A 70 5.59 11.93 -17.53
CA LYS A 70 6.46 11.57 -16.38
C LYS A 70 6.17 12.39 -15.12
N ARG A 71 5.96 13.71 -15.27
CA ARG A 71 5.67 14.62 -14.15
C ARG A 71 4.34 14.28 -13.47
N GLU A 72 3.28 14.10 -14.26
CA GLU A 72 1.94 13.80 -13.75
C GLU A 72 1.91 12.38 -13.13
N GLY A 73 2.57 11.41 -13.76
CA GLY A 73 2.71 10.06 -13.19
C GLY A 73 3.49 10.05 -11.87
N ALA A 74 4.51 10.92 -11.72
CA ALA A 74 5.21 11.08 -10.46
C ALA A 74 4.32 11.71 -9.38
N GLN A 75 3.51 12.72 -9.73
CA GLN A 75 2.55 13.33 -8.81
C GLN A 75 1.47 12.33 -8.37
N LEU A 76 0.92 11.55 -9.30
CA LEU A 76 -0.07 10.52 -8.96
C LEU A 76 0.51 9.47 -8.01
N ARG A 77 1.79 9.07 -8.18
CA ARG A 77 2.45 8.12 -7.26
C ARG A 77 2.67 8.67 -5.85
N GLN A 78 2.78 9.99 -5.68
CA GLN A 78 2.83 10.61 -4.33
C GLN A 78 1.47 10.56 -3.61
N GLU A 79 0.37 10.39 -4.36
CA GLU A 79 -0.97 10.17 -3.79
C GLU A 79 -1.19 8.69 -3.38
N MET A 80 -0.18 7.82 -3.53
CA MET A 80 -0.28 6.38 -3.26
C MET A 80 0.59 6.00 -2.07
N GLY A 81 -0.02 5.31 -1.08
CA GLY A 81 0.70 4.57 -0.05
C GLY A 81 0.78 3.10 -0.42
N MET A 82 1.88 2.43 -0.07
CA MET A 82 2.04 1.01 -0.36
C MET A 82 2.61 0.24 0.83
N LEU A 83 1.93 -0.84 1.20
CA LEU A 83 2.37 -1.87 2.13
C LEU A 83 2.73 -3.13 1.35
N PHE A 84 4.01 -3.44 1.32
CA PHE A 84 4.53 -4.66 0.68
C PHE A 84 4.42 -5.87 1.62
N GLN A 85 4.39 -7.07 1.03
CA GLN A 85 4.30 -8.33 1.76
C GLN A 85 5.38 -8.48 2.86
N GLY A 86 6.62 -8.04 2.61
CA GLY A 86 7.74 -8.08 3.55
C GLY A 86 7.91 -6.82 4.41
N ALA A 87 6.88 -5.93 4.50
CA ALA A 87 6.98 -4.59 5.10
C ALA A 87 7.98 -3.65 4.38
N ALA A 88 9.07 -4.15 3.85
CA ALA A 88 10.11 -3.45 3.10
C ALA A 88 10.64 -2.20 3.83
N LEU A 89 10.89 -2.32 5.13
CA LEU A 89 11.55 -1.26 5.91
C LEU A 89 13.02 -1.15 5.52
N PHE A 90 13.56 0.04 5.66
CA PHE A 90 15.00 0.28 5.51
C PHE A 90 15.72 -0.17 6.79
N ASP A 91 16.50 -1.23 6.71
CA ASP A 91 17.22 -1.81 7.85
C ASP A 91 18.30 -0.87 8.43
N SER A 92 18.73 0.11 7.64
CA SER A 92 19.70 1.13 8.04
C SER A 92 19.10 2.33 8.76
N MET A 93 17.76 2.37 8.91
CA MET A 93 17.01 3.46 9.52
C MET A 93 16.19 2.93 10.68
N ASP A 94 16.08 3.72 11.76
CA ASP A 94 15.15 3.44 12.84
C ASP A 94 13.67 3.61 12.38
N VAL A 95 12.75 3.33 13.27
CA VAL A 95 11.30 3.41 13.02
C VAL A 95 10.89 4.82 12.60
N LEU A 96 11.36 5.85 13.30
CA LEU A 96 11.00 7.23 13.00
C LEU A 96 11.50 7.65 11.62
N HIS A 97 12.76 7.36 11.28
CA HIS A 97 13.34 7.71 9.99
C HIS A 97 12.71 6.91 8.84
N ASN A 98 12.28 5.67 9.06
CA ASN A 98 11.49 4.94 8.09
C ASN A 98 10.17 5.66 7.73
N VAL A 99 9.49 6.26 8.71
CA VAL A 99 8.23 7.01 8.47
C VAL A 99 8.51 8.42 7.94
N LEU A 100 9.60 9.07 8.36
CA LEU A 100 10.04 10.37 7.86
C LEU A 100 10.47 10.33 6.39
N PHE A 101 11.05 9.23 5.93
CA PHE A 101 11.66 9.12 4.61
C PHE A 101 10.80 9.67 3.45
N PRO A 102 9.53 9.26 3.28
CA PRO A 102 8.70 9.82 2.20
C PRO A 102 8.40 11.31 2.40
N LEU A 103 8.33 11.80 3.63
CA LEU A 103 8.12 13.23 3.92
C LEU A 103 9.33 14.07 3.52
N GLU A 104 10.55 13.62 3.85
CA GLU A 104 11.80 14.29 3.45
C GLU A 104 11.98 14.34 1.94
N MET A 105 11.55 13.27 1.23
CA MET A 105 11.71 13.18 -0.22
C MET A 105 10.68 13.99 -1.01
N PHE A 106 9.45 14.14 -0.50
CA PHE A 106 8.34 14.61 -1.32
C PHE A 106 7.51 15.74 -0.69
N SER A 107 7.66 16.02 0.60
CA SER A 107 6.91 17.10 1.26
C SER A 107 7.64 18.43 1.17
N SER A 108 6.89 19.51 0.98
CA SER A 108 7.40 20.88 1.08
C SER A 108 7.32 21.46 2.51
N LYS A 109 6.84 20.68 3.49
CA LYS A 109 6.70 21.08 4.90
C LYS A 109 8.08 21.22 5.55
N THR A 110 8.19 22.05 6.57
CA THR A 110 9.41 22.17 7.39
C THR A 110 9.73 20.86 8.12
N TYR A 111 10.99 20.65 8.49
CA TYR A 111 11.40 19.45 9.22
C TYR A 111 10.59 19.22 10.50
N ASN A 112 10.28 20.26 11.25
CA ASN A 112 9.45 20.12 12.46
C ASN A 112 8.01 19.66 12.17
N GLU A 113 7.43 20.12 11.08
CA GLU A 113 6.10 19.66 10.62
C GLU A 113 6.15 18.21 10.13
N GLN A 114 7.22 17.83 9.40
CA GLN A 114 7.45 16.44 8.97
C GLN A 114 7.62 15.51 10.16
N LEU A 115 8.41 15.92 11.17
CA LEU A 115 8.62 15.16 12.40
C LEU A 115 7.29 14.98 13.18
N SER A 116 6.51 16.06 13.32
CA SER A 116 5.20 16.00 13.97
C SER A 116 4.25 15.07 13.22
N ARG A 117 4.27 15.08 11.88
CA ARG A 117 3.47 14.18 11.05
C ARG A 117 3.91 12.73 11.18
N ALA A 118 5.22 12.45 11.17
CA ALA A 118 5.73 11.09 11.34
C ALA A 118 5.34 10.49 12.70
N ARG A 119 5.47 11.28 13.78
CA ARG A 119 5.04 10.88 15.13
C ARG A 119 3.53 10.64 15.22
N PHE A 120 2.74 11.49 14.61
CA PHE A 120 1.31 11.28 14.47
C PHE A 120 0.99 9.94 13.78
N CYS A 121 1.68 9.61 12.68
CA CYS A 121 1.49 8.32 12.00
C CYS A 121 1.91 7.14 12.88
N LEU A 122 2.98 7.26 13.68
CA LEU A 122 3.40 6.23 14.63
C LEU A 122 2.41 6.05 15.77
N ASP A 123 1.84 7.13 16.28
CA ASP A 123 0.78 7.09 17.30
C ASP A 123 -0.46 6.36 16.78
N ARG A 124 -0.88 6.64 15.54
CA ARG A 124 -2.02 5.97 14.87
C ARG A 124 -1.87 4.46 14.75
N VAL A 125 -0.66 3.97 14.66
CA VAL A 125 -0.36 2.52 14.61
C VAL A 125 0.06 1.95 15.97
N GLY A 126 0.01 2.75 17.05
CA GLY A 126 0.36 2.36 18.41
C GLY A 126 1.84 2.02 18.59
N LEU A 127 2.75 2.81 17.99
CA LEU A 127 4.19 2.59 18.03
C LEU A 127 5.01 3.84 18.37
N ILE A 128 4.40 4.82 19.05
CA ILE A 128 5.11 6.07 19.43
C ILE A 128 6.35 5.77 20.30
N ASP A 129 6.25 4.82 21.24
CA ASP A 129 7.35 4.44 22.14
C ASP A 129 8.45 3.62 21.47
N ALA A 130 8.30 3.30 20.18
CA ALA A 130 9.26 2.50 19.40
C ALA A 130 10.04 3.33 18.38
N GLU A 131 9.94 4.67 18.40
CA GLU A 131 10.48 5.53 17.34
C GLU A 131 11.99 5.37 17.11
N SER A 132 12.76 5.06 18.18
CA SER A 132 14.23 4.89 18.11
C SER A 132 14.69 3.44 17.87
N LYS A 133 13.75 2.48 17.75
CA LYS A 133 14.11 1.08 17.50
C LYS A 133 14.48 0.85 16.04
N MET A 134 15.38 -0.10 15.83
CA MET A 134 15.71 -0.59 14.48
C MET A 134 14.69 -1.65 14.02
N PRO A 135 14.45 -1.84 12.72
CA PRO A 135 13.56 -2.88 12.21
C PRO A 135 13.85 -4.28 12.75
N SER A 136 15.12 -4.62 12.98
CA SER A 136 15.56 -5.90 13.55
C SER A 136 15.11 -6.14 15.00
N GLU A 137 14.74 -5.09 15.73
CA GLU A 137 14.26 -5.14 17.11
C GLU A 137 12.73 -5.27 17.22
N LEU A 138 12.03 -5.31 16.06
CA LEU A 138 10.58 -5.33 15.98
C LEU A 138 10.05 -6.72 15.67
N SER A 139 8.90 -7.08 16.25
CA SER A 139 8.14 -8.24 15.78
C SER A 139 7.60 -8.00 14.36
N GLY A 140 7.25 -9.09 13.64
CA GLY A 140 6.67 -8.98 12.29
C GLY A 140 5.43 -8.09 12.24
N GLY A 141 4.54 -8.19 13.23
CA GLY A 141 3.37 -7.32 13.33
C GLY A 141 3.73 -5.85 13.59
N MET A 142 4.77 -5.56 14.37
CA MET A 142 5.27 -4.19 14.55
C MET A 142 5.87 -3.65 13.25
N GLN A 143 6.65 -4.44 12.52
CA GLN A 143 7.21 -4.03 11.22
C GLN A 143 6.11 -3.67 10.21
N LYS A 144 5.02 -4.46 10.15
CA LYS A 144 3.84 -4.14 9.32
C LYS A 144 3.19 -2.83 9.72
N ARG A 145 3.04 -2.57 11.03
CA ARG A 145 2.48 -1.31 11.54
C ARG A 145 3.36 -0.10 11.20
N VAL A 146 4.69 -0.21 11.29
CA VAL A 146 5.62 0.85 10.84
C VAL A 146 5.46 1.09 9.33
N ALA A 147 5.35 0.02 8.53
CA ALA A 147 5.16 0.14 7.09
C ALA A 147 3.81 0.80 6.73
N ILE A 148 2.75 0.57 7.52
CA ILE A 148 1.46 1.29 7.38
C ILE A 148 1.66 2.77 7.74
N ALA A 149 2.33 3.09 8.87
CA ALA A 149 2.62 4.47 9.25
C ALA A 149 3.38 5.23 8.15
N ARG A 150 4.39 4.58 7.55
CA ARG A 150 5.14 5.12 6.41
C ARG A 150 4.23 5.33 5.18
N ALA A 151 3.36 4.38 4.88
CA ALA A 151 2.47 4.44 3.72
C ALA A 151 1.46 5.60 3.81
N ILE A 152 1.02 5.98 5.03
CA ILE A 152 0.07 7.07 5.24
C ILE A 152 0.71 8.42 5.54
N ALA A 153 2.04 8.50 5.60
CA ALA A 153 2.76 9.73 5.98
C ALA A 153 2.44 10.92 5.06
N LEU A 154 2.38 10.68 3.75
CA LEU A 154 2.06 11.70 2.72
C LEU A 154 0.56 11.98 2.54
N GLU A 155 -0.31 11.48 3.42
CA GLU A 155 -1.77 11.66 3.33
C GLU A 155 -2.31 11.15 1.96
N PRO A 156 -2.06 9.86 1.62
CA PRO A 156 -2.38 9.34 0.31
C PRO A 156 -3.90 9.29 0.06
N ARG A 157 -4.30 9.40 -1.21
CA ARG A 157 -5.68 9.16 -1.66
C ARG A 157 -5.95 7.67 -1.91
N TYR A 158 -4.89 6.90 -2.15
CA TYR A 158 -4.93 5.48 -2.48
C TYR A 158 -3.97 4.70 -1.60
N LEU A 159 -4.41 3.59 -1.03
CA LEU A 159 -3.58 2.69 -0.23
C LEU A 159 -3.60 1.29 -0.84
N PHE A 160 -2.43 0.72 -1.06
CA PHE A 160 -2.26 -0.60 -1.63
C PHE A 160 -1.56 -1.52 -0.62
N CYS A 161 -2.20 -2.65 -0.31
CA CYS A 161 -1.67 -3.62 0.64
C CYS A 161 -1.51 -4.98 -0.05
N ASP A 162 -0.28 -5.43 -0.19
CA ASP A 162 0.02 -6.74 -0.77
C ASP A 162 0.27 -7.75 0.35
N GLU A 163 -0.69 -8.66 0.58
CA GLU A 163 -0.64 -9.70 1.61
C GLU A 163 -0.26 -9.13 3.01
N PRO A 164 -1.01 -8.15 3.55
CA PRO A 164 -0.64 -7.44 4.77
C PRO A 164 -0.46 -8.35 5.97
N ASN A 165 -1.18 -9.47 6.02
CA ASN A 165 -1.21 -10.43 7.12
C ASN A 165 -0.24 -11.61 6.96
N SER A 166 0.50 -11.66 5.85
CA SER A 166 1.44 -12.76 5.60
C SER A 166 2.47 -12.90 6.72
N GLY A 167 2.57 -14.12 7.28
CA GLY A 167 3.55 -14.46 8.32
C GLY A 167 3.18 -13.99 9.73
N LEU A 168 1.96 -13.48 9.95
CA LEU A 168 1.47 -13.06 11.27
C LEU A 168 0.61 -14.14 11.93
N ASP A 169 0.59 -14.11 13.27
CA ASP A 169 -0.37 -14.86 14.06
C ASP A 169 -1.80 -14.29 13.89
N PRO A 170 -2.87 -15.08 14.23
CA PRO A 170 -4.25 -14.65 14.00
C PRO A 170 -4.67 -13.39 14.77
N ILE A 171 -4.03 -13.08 15.91
CA ILE A 171 -4.36 -11.88 16.70
C ILE A 171 -3.75 -10.65 16.01
N SER A 172 -2.48 -10.74 15.65
CA SER A 172 -1.78 -9.68 14.91
C SER A 172 -2.42 -9.41 13.55
N SER A 173 -2.86 -10.46 12.83
CA SER A 173 -3.56 -10.33 11.55
C SER A 173 -4.83 -9.49 11.68
N ARG A 174 -5.69 -9.80 12.66
CA ARG A 174 -6.92 -9.04 12.92
C ARG A 174 -6.65 -7.59 13.31
N LEU A 175 -5.56 -7.33 14.03
CA LEU A 175 -5.16 -5.96 14.37
C LEU A 175 -4.79 -5.17 13.11
N ILE A 176 -4.04 -5.77 12.18
CA ILE A 176 -3.66 -5.15 10.90
C ILE A 176 -4.90 -4.88 10.04
N ASP A 177 -5.81 -5.86 9.92
CA ASP A 177 -7.06 -5.70 9.14
C ASP A 177 -7.90 -4.52 9.68
N ARG A 178 -8.10 -4.48 11.00
CA ARG A 178 -8.82 -3.37 11.65
C ARG A 178 -8.13 -2.04 11.41
N LEU A 179 -6.81 -1.98 11.59
CA LEU A 179 -6.04 -0.76 11.38
C LEU A 179 -6.17 -0.22 9.94
N ILE A 180 -6.09 -1.09 8.93
CA ILE A 180 -6.28 -0.72 7.53
C ILE A 180 -7.72 -0.23 7.30
N SER A 181 -8.73 -0.90 7.86
CA SER A 181 -10.13 -0.50 7.76
C SER A 181 -10.38 0.86 8.41
N ASP A 182 -9.88 1.07 9.63
CA ASP A 182 -10.05 2.32 10.39
C ASP A 182 -9.41 3.50 9.63
N ILE A 183 -8.18 3.33 9.13
CA ILE A 183 -7.46 4.34 8.33
C ILE A 183 -8.23 4.63 7.03
N THR A 184 -8.70 3.60 6.34
CA THR A 184 -9.48 3.74 5.09
C THR A 184 -10.72 4.60 5.32
N HIS A 185 -11.47 4.29 6.37
CA HIS A 185 -12.71 4.98 6.69
C HIS A 185 -12.47 6.42 7.18
N GLU A 186 -11.52 6.60 8.11
CA GLU A 186 -11.25 7.91 8.73
C GLU A 186 -10.74 8.95 7.73
N TYR A 187 -9.87 8.53 6.81
CA TYR A 187 -9.27 9.44 5.82
C TYR A 187 -9.97 9.41 4.46
N GLY A 188 -11.01 8.59 4.27
CA GLY A 188 -11.71 8.43 3.00
C GLY A 188 -10.81 7.88 1.88
N ILE A 189 -9.78 7.08 2.23
CA ILE A 189 -8.81 6.52 1.30
C ILE A 189 -9.46 5.40 0.48
N THR A 190 -9.13 5.30 -0.81
CA THR A 190 -9.47 4.13 -1.61
C THR A 190 -8.40 3.06 -1.38
N THR A 191 -8.74 2.01 -0.66
CA THR A 191 -7.78 0.95 -0.31
C THR A 191 -8.01 -0.30 -1.16
N ILE A 192 -6.92 -0.89 -1.68
CA ILE A 192 -6.93 -2.20 -2.34
C ILE A 192 -6.04 -3.14 -1.52
N VAL A 193 -6.61 -4.25 -1.06
CA VAL A 193 -5.90 -5.28 -0.31
C VAL A 193 -5.88 -6.58 -1.11
N ASN A 194 -4.71 -7.06 -1.45
CA ASN A 194 -4.52 -8.41 -1.95
C ASN A 194 -4.43 -9.37 -0.77
N THR A 195 -5.22 -10.42 -0.76
CA THR A 195 -5.14 -11.48 0.26
C THR A 195 -5.48 -12.85 -0.32
N HIS A 196 -4.95 -13.89 0.29
CA HIS A 196 -5.39 -15.26 0.09
C HIS A 196 -6.18 -15.77 1.31
N ASP A 197 -6.24 -14.97 2.40
CA ASP A 197 -6.95 -15.34 3.63
C ASP A 197 -8.42 -14.92 3.55
N MET A 198 -9.30 -15.92 3.59
CA MET A 198 -10.75 -15.71 3.63
C MET A 198 -11.24 -15.20 4.99
N GLY A 199 -10.40 -15.27 6.02
CA GLY A 199 -10.71 -14.74 7.36
C GLY A 199 -10.79 -13.21 7.36
N SER A 200 -9.92 -12.54 6.62
CA SER A 200 -9.89 -11.08 6.45
C SER A 200 -11.13 -10.51 5.73
N VAL A 201 -11.95 -11.37 5.11
CA VAL A 201 -13.17 -10.96 4.36
C VAL A 201 -14.38 -10.75 5.28
N ARG A 202 -14.35 -11.26 6.52
CA ARG A 202 -15.49 -11.28 7.45
C ARG A 202 -15.41 -10.27 8.60
N GLY A 203 -14.40 -9.42 8.59
CA GLY A 203 -14.17 -8.35 9.57
C GLY A 203 -14.58 -6.94 9.00
#